data_532e829081892a5eadc528a48877856d
#
_entry.id   532e829081892a5eadc528a48877856d
#
_cell.length_a   1.000
_cell.length_b   1.000
_cell.length_c   1.000
_cell.angle_alpha   90.00
_cell.angle_beta   90.00
_cell.angle_gamma   90.00
#
_symmetry.space_group_name_H-M   'P 1'
#
loop_
_entity.id
_entity.type
_entity.pdbx_description
1 polymer ?
#
loop_
_entity_poly.entity_id
_entity_poly.type
_entity_poly.pdbx_seq_one_letter_code
_entity_poly.pdbx_strand_id
1 'polypeptide(L)'
;MAAKPDRKLRVVADNRKARFNYEIGEVFEAGIALTGTEVKSLRQGKATIAESYADARRGEIWLVNANIPEYLQGGRFNHPPKRPRKLLLHRRQIDKLAGAIEREGMTLVPLKLYFNEKGRAKIELALARGKKLHDKRETEKKRSWERERGRLMRAKG
;
A
#
# COMPACT_ATOMS: atom_id res chain seq x y z
N MET A 1 -15.86 -18.38 -17.90
CA MET A 1 -15.66 -18.98 -16.57
C MET A 1 -15.67 -17.89 -15.52
N ALA A 2 -16.54 -18.08 -14.56
CA ALA A 2 -16.57 -17.14 -13.46
C ALA A 2 -15.19 -17.06 -12.82
N ALA A 3 -14.60 -15.89 -12.83
CA ALA A 3 -13.43 -15.62 -12.04
C ALA A 3 -13.79 -16.00 -10.60
N LYS A 4 -13.05 -16.87 -10.01
CA LYS A 4 -13.24 -17.14 -8.59
C LYS A 4 -12.68 -15.92 -7.85
N PRO A 5 -13.55 -15.02 -7.37
CA PRO A 5 -13.08 -13.77 -6.75
C PRO A 5 -12.25 -14.01 -5.50
N ASP A 6 -12.33 -15.19 -4.94
CA ASP A 6 -11.66 -15.58 -3.69
C ASP A 6 -10.37 -16.35 -3.88
N ARG A 7 -9.90 -16.48 -5.07
CA ARG A 7 -8.55 -16.99 -5.32
C ARG A 7 -7.55 -15.87 -5.16
N LYS A 8 -7.37 -15.67 -4.39
CA LYS A 8 -6.89 -15.37 -3.11
C LYS A 8 -5.59 -14.69 -3.24
N LEU A 9 -5.76 -13.43 -3.32
CA LEU A 9 -4.70 -12.52 -3.00
C LEU A 9 -4.30 -12.83 -1.57
N ARG A 10 -3.10 -13.32 -1.41
CA ARG A 10 -2.54 -13.48 -0.08
C ARG A 10 -1.98 -12.14 0.35
N VAL A 11 -2.74 -11.40 1.15
CA VAL A 11 -2.32 -10.09 1.63
C VAL A 11 -1.22 -10.26 2.67
N VAL A 12 -0.08 -9.62 2.41
CA VAL A 12 1.07 -9.60 3.32
C VAL A 12 1.02 -8.39 4.23
N ALA A 13 0.68 -7.22 3.68
CA ALA A 13 0.59 -5.98 4.44
C ALA A 13 -0.56 -5.13 3.93
N ASP A 14 -1.22 -4.45 4.84
CA ASP A 14 -2.34 -3.57 4.55
C ASP A 14 -2.08 -2.20 5.19
N ASN A 15 -2.32 -1.14 4.43
CA ASN A 15 -2.12 0.23 4.90
C ASN A 15 -3.46 0.88 5.25
N ARG A 16 -3.97 0.58 6.42
CA ARG A 16 -5.25 1.10 6.89
C ARG A 16 -5.22 2.61 7.13
N LYS A 17 -4.07 3.14 7.54
CA LYS A 17 -3.89 4.57 7.80
C LYS A 17 -4.03 5.42 6.55
N ALA A 18 -3.78 4.85 5.37
CA ALA A 18 -3.87 5.60 4.12
C ALA A 18 -5.25 6.21 3.91
N ARG A 19 -6.30 5.46 4.19
CA ARG A 19 -7.66 5.93 4.01
C ARG A 19 -8.07 6.99 5.04
N PHE A 20 -7.41 7.02 6.17
CA PHE A 20 -7.59 8.05 7.17
C PHE A 20 -6.83 9.33 6.82
N ASN A 21 -5.58 9.20 6.38
CA ASN A 21 -4.68 10.32 6.15
C ASN A 21 -4.85 10.97 4.76
N TYR A 22 -5.39 10.22 3.80
CA TYR A 22 -5.47 10.66 2.41
C TYR A 22 -6.88 10.50 1.86
N GLU A 23 -7.23 11.43 0.97
CA GLU A 23 -8.38 11.28 0.10
C GLU A 23 -7.94 10.39 -1.08
N ILE A 24 -8.46 9.17 -1.10
CA ILE A 24 -8.04 8.13 -2.06
C ILE A 24 -8.75 8.33 -3.40
N GLY A 25 -7.96 8.42 -4.46
CA GLY A 25 -8.46 8.53 -5.82
C GLY A 25 -8.29 7.24 -6.61
N GLU A 26 -7.76 7.35 -7.82
CA GLU A 26 -7.59 6.22 -8.72
C GLU A 26 -6.59 5.19 -8.19
N VAL A 27 -6.92 3.91 -8.34
CA VAL A 27 -6.14 2.78 -7.82
C VAL A 27 -5.50 2.01 -8.96
N PHE A 28 -4.25 1.58 -8.76
CA PHE A 28 -3.44 0.85 -9.75
C PHE A 28 -2.82 -0.38 -9.11
N GLU A 29 -2.69 -1.45 -9.89
CA GLU A 29 -1.90 -2.61 -9.49
C GLU A 29 -0.54 -2.53 -10.16
N ALA A 30 0.53 -2.69 -9.39
CA ALA A 30 1.90 -2.72 -9.89
C ALA A 30 2.60 -4.00 -9.47
N GLY A 31 3.53 -4.46 -10.30
CA GLY A 31 4.50 -5.44 -9.87
C GLY A 31 5.56 -4.75 -9.01
N ILE A 32 6.34 -5.52 -8.30
CA ILE A 32 7.42 -5.01 -7.47
C ILE A 32 8.68 -5.86 -7.69
N ALA A 33 9.80 -5.19 -7.96
CA ALA A 33 11.08 -5.85 -8.16
C ALA A 33 11.70 -6.16 -6.81
N LEU A 34 11.85 -7.44 -6.51
CA LEU A 34 12.33 -7.93 -5.22
C LEU A 34 13.54 -8.84 -5.38
N THR A 35 14.38 -8.87 -4.35
CA THR A 35 15.44 -9.87 -4.23
C THR A 35 14.87 -11.18 -3.66
N GLY A 36 15.64 -12.26 -3.76
CA GLY A 36 15.20 -13.57 -3.24
C GLY A 36 14.88 -13.55 -1.75
N THR A 37 15.70 -12.87 -0.94
CA THR A 37 15.49 -12.78 0.52
C THR A 37 14.26 -11.93 0.85
N GLU A 38 13.98 -10.90 0.05
CA GLU A 38 12.75 -10.11 0.21
C GLU A 38 11.51 -10.96 -0.05
N VAL A 39 11.50 -11.75 -1.11
CA VAL A 39 10.38 -12.65 -1.42
C VAL A 39 10.16 -13.65 -0.29
N LYS A 40 11.24 -14.24 0.23
CA LYS A 40 11.16 -15.20 1.33
C LYS A 40 10.61 -14.58 2.60
N SER A 41 11.04 -13.35 2.92
CA SER A 41 10.52 -12.60 4.06
C SER A 41 9.02 -12.31 3.89
N LEU A 42 8.61 -11.89 2.71
CA LEU A 42 7.19 -11.63 2.40
C LEU A 42 6.35 -12.90 2.52
N ARG A 43 6.85 -14.05 2.11
CA ARG A 43 6.13 -15.32 2.25
C ARG A 43 5.89 -15.69 3.70
N GLN A 44 6.72 -15.20 4.61
CA GLN A 44 6.52 -15.34 6.06
C GLN A 44 5.53 -14.30 6.61
N GLY A 45 4.97 -13.47 5.75
CA GLY A 45 4.00 -12.46 6.16
C GLY A 45 4.60 -11.23 6.82
N LYS A 46 5.88 -10.99 6.63
CA LYS A 46 6.62 -9.91 7.30
C LYS A 46 6.83 -8.74 6.36
N ALA A 47 6.05 -7.69 6.54
CA ALA A 47 6.26 -6.41 5.85
C ALA A 47 5.42 -5.33 6.51
N THR A 48 5.89 -4.09 6.43
CA THR A 48 5.16 -2.92 6.89
C THR A 48 5.20 -1.85 5.80
N ILE A 49 4.05 -1.36 5.40
CA ILE A 49 3.93 -0.34 4.34
C ILE A 49 3.26 0.95 4.83
N ALA A 50 2.90 1.04 6.10
CA ALA A 50 2.15 2.17 6.66
C ALA A 50 2.86 3.52 6.49
N GLU A 51 4.18 3.54 6.57
CA GLU A 51 4.97 4.77 6.46
C GLU A 51 5.61 4.90 5.08
N SER A 52 5.23 4.08 4.12
CA SER A 52 5.81 4.10 2.79
C SER A 52 5.00 4.96 1.83
N TYR A 53 5.65 5.32 0.75
CA TYR A 53 5.03 6.05 -0.35
C TYR A 53 5.73 5.66 -1.66
N ALA A 54 5.12 5.98 -2.78
CA ALA A 54 5.76 5.79 -4.06
C ALA A 54 6.14 7.14 -4.68
N ASP A 55 7.24 7.17 -5.39
CA ASP A 55 7.79 8.39 -5.95
C ASP A 55 8.31 8.16 -7.38
N ALA A 56 8.23 9.19 -8.19
CA ALA A 56 8.76 9.17 -9.56
C ALA A 56 10.22 9.62 -9.54
N ARG A 57 11.12 8.75 -9.94
CA ARG A 57 12.56 9.04 -10.01
C ARG A 57 13.14 8.41 -11.28
N ARG A 58 13.87 9.20 -12.05
CA ARG A 58 14.57 8.72 -13.25
C ARG A 58 13.69 7.96 -14.24
N GLY A 59 12.45 8.45 -14.43
CA GLY A 59 11.52 7.85 -15.38
C GLY A 59 10.88 6.54 -14.91
N GLU A 60 11.01 6.21 -13.64
CA GLU A 60 10.42 5.02 -13.02
C GLU A 60 9.69 5.39 -11.74
N ILE A 61 8.85 4.47 -11.27
CA ILE A 61 8.14 4.63 -9.99
C ILE A 61 8.82 3.72 -8.96
N TRP A 62 9.12 4.26 -7.79
CA TRP A 62 9.81 3.57 -6.72
C TRP A 62 8.99 3.56 -5.44
N LEU A 63 8.95 2.42 -4.78
CA LEU A 63 8.38 2.30 -3.44
C LEU A 63 9.48 2.65 -2.43
N VAL A 64 9.24 3.67 -1.62
CA VAL A 64 10.22 4.22 -0.68
C VAL A 64 9.73 4.04 0.75
N ASN A 65 10.65 3.69 1.63
CA ASN A 65 10.40 3.54 3.07
C ASN A 65 9.46 2.39 3.46
N ALA A 66 9.24 1.43 2.57
CA ALA A 66 8.57 0.19 2.94
C ALA A 66 9.56 -0.71 3.65
N ASN A 67 9.15 -1.32 4.76
CA ASN A 67 10.01 -2.18 5.55
C ASN A 67 9.71 -3.66 5.25
N ILE A 68 10.70 -4.35 4.72
CA ILE A 68 10.68 -5.82 4.56
C ILE A 68 11.83 -6.33 5.42
N PRO A 69 11.56 -6.95 6.58
CA PRO A 69 12.62 -7.43 7.47
C PRO A 69 13.56 -8.41 6.79
N GLU A 70 14.78 -8.49 7.27
CA GLU A 70 15.74 -9.46 6.78
C GLU A 70 15.21 -10.88 6.96
N TYR A 71 15.55 -11.73 6.00
CA TYR A 71 15.25 -13.15 6.09
C TYR A 71 16.33 -13.80 6.96
N LEU A 72 15.97 -14.28 8.13
CA LEU A 72 16.93 -14.76 9.13
C LEU A 72 17.85 -15.87 8.62
N GLN A 73 17.35 -16.72 7.73
CA GLN A 73 18.12 -17.80 7.13
C GLN A 73 18.94 -17.36 5.90
N GLY A 74 18.87 -16.08 5.53
CA GLY A 74 19.54 -15.54 4.35
C GLY A 74 21.03 -15.26 4.52
N GLY A 75 21.53 -15.28 5.73
CA GLY A 75 22.94 -15.02 6.02
C GLY A 75 23.38 -13.62 5.62
N ARG A 76 24.64 -13.51 5.18
CA ARG A 76 25.27 -12.23 4.84
C ARG A 76 24.81 -11.63 3.50
N PHE A 77 24.10 -12.37 2.69
CA PHE A 77 23.57 -11.89 1.40
C PHE A 77 22.13 -11.37 1.51
N ASN A 78 21.75 -10.91 2.68
CA ASN A 78 20.45 -10.36 2.93
C ASN A 78 20.29 -8.95 2.34
N HIS A 79 19.07 -8.48 2.31
CA HIS A 79 18.72 -7.17 1.77
C HIS A 79 18.62 -6.13 2.87
N PRO A 80 18.86 -4.82 2.57
CA PRO A 80 18.50 -3.76 3.51
C PRO A 80 16.98 -3.70 3.67
N PRO A 81 16.46 -3.66 4.90
CA PRO A 81 15.00 -3.70 5.14
C PRO A 81 14.21 -2.59 4.45
N LYS A 82 14.77 -1.40 4.35
CA LYS A 82 14.10 -0.24 3.73
C LYS A 82 14.64 0.11 2.34
N ARG A 83 15.19 -0.86 1.64
CA ARG A 83 15.69 -0.65 0.28
C ARG A 83 14.58 -0.08 -0.62
N PRO A 84 14.85 0.99 -1.40
CA PRO A 84 13.89 1.45 -2.41
C PRO A 84 13.66 0.34 -3.44
N ARG A 85 12.41 0.10 -3.80
CA ARG A 85 12.04 -0.99 -4.71
C ARG A 85 11.35 -0.44 -5.93
N LYS A 86 11.82 -0.85 -7.09
CA LYS A 86 11.23 -0.43 -8.36
C LYS A 86 9.86 -1.07 -8.53
N LEU A 87 8.88 -0.27 -8.88
CA LEU A 87 7.54 -0.74 -9.20
C LEU A 87 7.42 -0.98 -10.69
N LEU A 88 6.80 -2.09 -11.06
CA LEU A 88 6.69 -2.53 -12.44
C LEU A 88 5.30 -2.16 -12.98
N LEU A 89 5.30 -1.14 -13.83
CA LEU A 89 4.10 -0.57 -14.43
C LEU A 89 4.34 -0.37 -15.93
N HIS A 90 3.27 -0.29 -16.70
CA HIS A 90 3.37 0.08 -18.10
C HIS A 90 3.83 1.54 -18.23
N ARG A 91 4.60 1.84 -19.29
CA ARG A 91 5.13 3.18 -19.53
C ARG A 91 4.03 4.26 -19.48
N ARG A 92 2.88 3.96 -20.04
CA ARG A 92 1.74 4.89 -20.02
C ARG A 92 1.27 5.20 -18.61
N GLN A 93 1.24 4.20 -17.74
CA GLN A 93 0.88 4.37 -16.33
C GLN A 93 1.94 5.17 -15.58
N ILE A 94 3.22 4.89 -15.83
CA ILE A 94 4.33 5.63 -15.23
C ILE A 94 4.24 7.11 -15.56
N ASP A 95 4.03 7.44 -16.82
CA ASP A 95 3.93 8.83 -17.28
C ASP A 95 2.73 9.55 -16.66
N LYS A 96 1.60 8.88 -16.55
CA LYS A 96 0.39 9.41 -15.91
C LYS A 96 0.64 9.68 -14.42
N LEU A 97 1.23 8.72 -13.72
CA LEU A 97 1.50 8.83 -12.28
C LEU A 97 2.55 9.91 -11.99
N ALA A 98 3.62 9.95 -12.77
CA ALA A 98 4.65 10.97 -12.63
C ALA A 98 4.06 12.38 -12.85
N GLY A 99 3.21 12.53 -13.85
CA GLY A 99 2.52 13.80 -14.11
C GLY A 99 1.62 14.23 -12.97
N ALA A 100 0.86 13.30 -12.40
CA ALA A 100 -0.02 13.59 -11.27
C ALA A 100 0.76 14.01 -10.03
N ILE A 101 1.88 13.37 -9.76
CA ILE A 101 2.76 13.73 -8.64
C ILE A 101 3.37 15.12 -8.84
N GLU A 102 3.95 15.36 -10.01
CA GLU A 102 4.70 16.58 -10.29
C GLU A 102 3.83 17.81 -10.55
N ARG A 103 2.74 17.64 -11.33
CA ARG A 103 1.90 18.77 -11.77
C ARG A 103 0.73 19.04 -10.85
N GLU A 104 0.12 17.98 -10.31
CA GLU A 104 -1.08 18.10 -9.50
C GLU A 104 -0.80 18.02 -8.00
N GLY A 105 0.45 17.78 -7.62
CA GLY A 105 0.83 17.67 -6.22
C GLY A 105 0.20 16.50 -5.48
N MET A 106 -0.17 15.46 -6.22
CA MET A 106 -0.73 14.25 -5.62
C MET A 106 0.37 13.38 -5.02
N THR A 107 -0.01 12.54 -4.07
CA THR A 107 0.87 11.54 -3.49
C THR A 107 0.44 10.17 -3.98
N LEU A 108 1.39 9.30 -4.23
CA LEU A 108 1.10 7.92 -4.60
C LEU A 108 1.38 7.05 -3.39
N VAL A 109 0.31 6.45 -2.83
CA VAL A 109 0.42 5.69 -1.59
C VAL A 109 0.08 4.22 -1.81
N PRO A 110 0.84 3.30 -1.19
CA PRO A 110 0.51 1.89 -1.25
C PRO A 110 -0.65 1.58 -0.30
N LEU A 111 -1.58 0.78 -0.76
CA LEU A 111 -2.73 0.33 0.03
C LEU A 111 -2.56 -1.08 0.53
N LYS A 112 -2.06 -1.98 -0.31
CA LYS A 112 -1.86 -3.39 0.02
C LYS A 112 -0.64 -3.94 -0.69
N LEU A 113 0.07 -4.82 -0.01
CA LEU A 113 1.13 -5.65 -0.59
C LEU A 113 0.66 -7.09 -0.49
N TYR A 114 0.64 -7.81 -1.60
CA TYR A 114 0.05 -9.13 -1.67
C TYR A 114 0.72 -10.02 -2.72
N PHE A 115 0.46 -11.33 -2.63
CA PHE A 115 0.79 -12.26 -3.70
C PHE A 115 -0.47 -12.56 -4.50
N ASN A 116 -0.35 -12.55 -5.84
CA ASN A 116 -1.45 -12.89 -6.72
C ASN A 116 -1.59 -14.41 -6.87
N GLU A 117 -2.55 -14.86 -7.68
CA GLU A 117 -2.80 -16.28 -7.93
C GLU A 117 -1.59 -17.05 -8.45
N LYS A 118 -0.71 -16.36 -9.17
CA LYS A 118 0.52 -16.94 -9.73
C LYS A 118 1.69 -16.90 -8.76
N GLY A 119 1.48 -16.44 -7.54
CA GLY A 119 2.52 -16.32 -6.53
C GLY A 119 3.49 -15.17 -6.75
N ARG A 120 3.12 -14.19 -7.55
CA ARG A 120 3.92 -12.99 -7.79
C ARG A 120 3.54 -11.89 -6.81
N ALA A 121 4.55 -11.21 -6.28
CA ALA A 121 4.31 -10.06 -5.40
C ALA A 121 3.75 -8.89 -6.21
N LYS A 122 2.66 -8.35 -5.74
CA LYS A 122 1.98 -7.19 -6.32
C LYS A 122 1.70 -6.16 -5.24
N ILE A 123 1.57 -4.92 -5.65
CA ILE A 123 1.22 -3.83 -4.75
C ILE A 123 0.07 -3.02 -5.34
N GLU A 124 -0.90 -2.72 -4.50
CA GLU A 124 -2.02 -1.85 -4.87
C GLU A 124 -1.65 -0.42 -4.47
N LEU A 125 -1.63 0.47 -5.44
CA LEU A 125 -1.27 1.87 -5.28
C LEU A 125 -2.48 2.75 -5.52
N ALA A 126 -2.53 3.90 -4.85
CA ALA A 126 -3.57 4.88 -5.09
C ALA A 126 -2.98 6.28 -5.24
N LEU A 127 -3.46 7.02 -6.23
CA LEU A 127 -3.24 8.46 -6.27
C LEU A 127 -4.11 9.07 -5.19
N ALA A 128 -3.52 9.92 -4.37
CA ALA A 128 -4.19 10.45 -3.20
C ALA A 128 -3.78 11.88 -2.91
N ARG A 129 -4.62 12.60 -2.21
CA ARG A 129 -4.35 13.94 -1.69
C ARG A 129 -4.38 13.88 -0.18
N GLY A 130 -3.47 14.59 0.46
CA GLY A 130 -3.51 14.70 1.92
C GLY A 130 -4.80 15.35 2.36
N LYS A 131 -5.48 14.78 3.34
CA LYS A 131 -6.68 15.38 3.92
C LYS A 131 -6.30 16.63 4.71
N LYS A 132 -7.10 17.67 4.57
CA LYS A 132 -6.98 18.84 5.42
C LYS A 132 -7.29 18.44 6.86
N LEU A 133 -6.74 19.15 7.83
CA LEU A 133 -6.97 18.85 9.25
C LEU A 133 -8.48 18.82 9.57
N HIS A 134 -9.24 19.68 8.95
CA HIS A 134 -10.71 19.74 9.08
C HIS A 134 -11.35 18.40 8.69
N ASP A 135 -10.97 17.83 7.55
CA ASP A 135 -11.52 16.56 7.06
C ASP A 135 -11.19 15.40 7.98
N LYS A 136 -10.00 15.40 8.56
CA LYS A 136 -9.58 14.38 9.53
C LYS A 136 -10.43 14.44 10.80
N ARG A 137 -10.68 15.65 11.30
CA ARG A 137 -11.52 15.88 12.49
C ARG A 137 -12.94 15.39 12.27
N GLU A 138 -13.52 15.68 11.12
CA GLU A 138 -14.87 15.21 10.76
C GLU A 138 -14.93 13.70 10.70
N THR A 139 -13.93 13.04 10.13
CA THR A 139 -13.85 11.59 10.06
C THR A 139 -13.79 10.97 11.46
N GLU A 140 -13.00 11.55 12.36
CA GLU A 140 -12.88 11.09 13.74
C GLU A 140 -14.20 11.28 14.50
N LYS A 141 -14.84 12.42 14.36
CA LYS A 141 -16.14 12.70 14.98
C LYS A 141 -17.20 11.70 14.54
N LYS A 142 -17.26 11.43 13.26
CA LYS A 142 -18.20 10.46 12.70
C LYS A 142 -17.97 9.05 13.26
N ARG A 143 -16.72 8.61 13.34
CA ARG A 143 -16.36 7.30 13.90
C ARG A 143 -16.71 7.20 15.38
N SER A 144 -16.44 8.23 16.16
CA SER A 144 -16.76 8.29 17.58
C SER A 144 -18.28 8.24 17.79
N TRP A 145 -19.03 9.00 17.02
CA TRP A 145 -20.47 9.04 17.07
C TRP A 145 -21.09 7.68 16.74
N GLU A 146 -20.60 7.03 15.71
CA GLU A 146 -21.06 5.69 15.32
C GLU A 146 -20.81 4.66 16.41
N ARG A 147 -19.66 4.73 17.07
CA ARG A 147 -19.33 3.85 18.19
C ARG A 147 -20.24 4.04 19.39
N GLU A 148 -20.53 5.29 19.76
CA GLU A 148 -21.45 5.63 20.85
C GLU A 148 -22.87 5.16 20.54
N ARG A 149 -23.33 5.41 19.32
CA ARG A 149 -24.64 4.95 18.86
C ARG A 149 -24.76 3.43 18.97
N GLY A 150 -23.75 2.70 18.56
CA GLY A 150 -23.72 1.24 18.68
C GLY A 150 -23.78 0.77 20.12
N ARG A 151 -23.13 1.47 21.04
CA ARG A 151 -23.19 1.15 22.47
C ARG A 151 -24.56 1.41 23.06
N LEU A 152 -25.17 2.51 22.73
CA LEU A 152 -26.51 2.85 23.20
C LEU A 152 -27.56 1.87 22.70
N MET A 153 -27.46 1.47 21.45
CA MET A 153 -28.37 0.46 20.89
C MET A 153 -28.21 -0.91 21.54
N ARG A 154 -26.99 -1.30 21.89
CA ARG A 154 -26.74 -2.56 22.60
C ARG A 154 -27.21 -2.51 24.05
N ALA A 155 -27.10 -1.37 24.71
CA ALA A 155 -27.55 -1.19 26.08
C ALA A 155 -29.09 -1.23 26.21
N LYS A 156 -29.81 -0.85 25.15
CA LYS A 156 -31.28 -0.86 25.13
C LYS A 156 -31.87 -2.19 24.67
N GLY A 157 -31.06 -3.05 24.11
CA GLY A 157 -31.45 -4.38 23.68
C GLY A 157 -31.12 -5.42 24.74
#